data_2e53ef16d0e0734b7d912e1260e0261f
#
_entry.id   2e53ef16d0e0734b7d912e1260e0261f
#
_cell.length_a   1.000
_cell.length_b   1.000
_cell.length_c   1.000
_cell.angle_alpha   90.00
_cell.angle_beta   90.00
_cell.angle_gamma   90.00
#
_symmetry.space_group_name_H-M   'P 1'
#
loop_
_entity.id
_entity.type
_entity.pdbx_description
1 polymer ?
#
loop_
_entity_poly.entity_id
_entity_poly.type
_entity_poly.pdbx_seq_one_letter_code
_entity_poly.pdbx_strand_id
1 'polypeptide(L)'
;MDFKDTREEAAFRDEARQWLEANVPTDDALKGLDEIERSKLWQKRKYDAGWACIRWPKEYGGRDASAIEQVIWNQEESRFNAPSGVFAIGQGMAAPTMMAWASEEDKVKHLPPLASGEHIWCQLFSEPAGGSDLAALRTQAKKDGDDWVINGQKIWTSGAHYSDYGILVVRTDPNVAKHKGLTYFFFDMKSPGVDVKPIKQISGERILTRSISPTCVFRIANDLVLSGRDGKSRSLPS
;
A
#
# COMPACT_ATOMS: atom_id res chain seq x y z
N MET A 1 13.03 -22.31 -25.59
CA MET A 1 13.13 -21.51 -24.34
C MET A 1 13.18 -22.54 -23.22
N ASP A 2 14.25 -22.55 -22.42
CA ASP A 2 14.35 -23.49 -21.29
C ASP A 2 13.75 -22.77 -20.06
N PHE A 3 12.76 -23.41 -19.43
CA PHE A 3 12.08 -22.88 -18.23
C PHE A 3 12.55 -23.60 -16.95
N LYS A 4 13.68 -24.31 -17.02
CA LYS A 4 14.26 -24.97 -15.85
C LYS A 4 14.97 -23.96 -15.00
N ASP A 5 14.82 -24.10 -13.70
CA ASP A 5 15.59 -23.31 -12.73
C ASP A 5 17.10 -23.53 -12.94
N THR A 6 17.87 -22.48 -12.80
CA THR A 6 19.30 -22.58 -12.59
C THR A 6 19.60 -23.29 -11.27
N ARG A 7 20.85 -23.63 -11.00
CA ARG A 7 21.23 -24.26 -9.73
C ARG A 7 20.92 -23.36 -8.52
N GLU A 8 21.13 -22.05 -8.68
CA GLU A 8 20.88 -21.06 -7.63
C GLU A 8 19.38 -20.86 -7.41
N GLU A 9 18.59 -20.78 -8.50
CA GLU A 9 17.14 -20.68 -8.43
C GLU A 9 16.50 -21.93 -7.81
N ALA A 10 17.01 -23.12 -8.15
CA ALA A 10 16.55 -24.38 -7.53
C ALA A 10 16.86 -24.41 -6.03
N ALA A 11 18.03 -23.97 -5.61
CA ALA A 11 18.39 -23.90 -4.20
C ALA A 11 17.47 -22.90 -3.43
N PHE A 12 17.19 -21.72 -4.02
CA PHE A 12 16.26 -20.76 -3.47
C PHE A 12 14.83 -21.33 -3.36
N ARG A 13 14.39 -22.05 -4.40
CA ARG A 13 13.07 -22.73 -4.40
C ARG A 13 12.96 -23.75 -3.25
N ASP A 14 14.00 -24.55 -3.06
CA ASP A 14 14.02 -25.55 -2.00
C ASP A 14 14.03 -24.90 -0.61
N GLU A 15 14.78 -23.80 -0.42
CA GLU A 15 14.77 -23.02 0.83
C GLU A 15 13.36 -22.44 1.09
N ALA A 16 12.75 -21.80 0.09
CA ALA A 16 11.42 -21.22 0.20
C ALA A 16 10.37 -22.29 0.54
N ARG A 17 10.40 -23.43 -0.15
CA ARG A 17 9.46 -24.55 0.06
C ARG A 17 9.57 -25.12 1.47
N GLN A 18 10.78 -25.43 1.91
CA GLN A 18 11.00 -25.98 3.26
C GLN A 18 10.53 -25.01 4.33
N TRP A 19 10.79 -23.72 4.16
CA TRP A 19 10.32 -22.72 5.10
C TRP A 19 8.78 -22.63 5.11
N LEU A 20 8.14 -22.63 3.95
CA LEU A 20 6.68 -22.59 3.83
C LEU A 20 6.02 -23.81 4.47
N GLU A 21 6.52 -25.03 4.19
CA GLU A 21 6.03 -26.28 4.77
C GLU A 21 6.06 -26.26 6.31
N ALA A 22 7.11 -25.65 6.89
CA ALA A 22 7.28 -25.57 8.33
C ALA A 22 6.49 -24.41 8.99
N ASN A 23 6.13 -23.37 8.25
CA ASN A 23 5.68 -22.11 8.84
C ASN A 23 4.29 -21.63 8.40
N VAL A 24 3.69 -22.15 7.32
CA VAL A 24 2.32 -21.76 6.96
C VAL A 24 1.39 -22.16 8.11
N PRO A 25 0.56 -21.21 8.62
CA PRO A 25 -0.30 -21.48 9.75
C PRO A 25 -1.34 -22.56 9.42
N THR A 26 -1.54 -23.49 10.35
CA THR A 26 -2.59 -24.51 10.27
C THR A 26 -3.97 -23.91 10.53
N ASP A 27 -5.03 -24.59 10.10
CA ASP A 27 -6.41 -24.18 10.35
C ASP A 27 -6.67 -24.01 11.87
N ASP A 28 -6.09 -24.86 12.71
CA ASP A 28 -6.21 -24.73 14.16
C ASP A 28 -5.55 -23.45 14.70
N ALA A 29 -4.40 -23.06 14.15
CA ALA A 29 -3.72 -21.81 14.50
C ALA A 29 -4.50 -20.55 14.06
N LEU A 30 -5.35 -20.68 13.05
CA LEU A 30 -6.19 -19.60 12.50
C LEU A 30 -7.61 -19.58 13.07
N LYS A 31 -7.94 -20.54 13.95
CA LYS A 31 -9.30 -20.67 14.49
C LYS A 31 -9.67 -19.48 15.38
N GLY A 32 -10.81 -18.88 15.09
CA GLY A 32 -11.34 -17.73 15.84
C GLY A 32 -10.77 -16.36 15.41
N LEU A 33 -9.77 -16.33 14.54
CA LEU A 33 -9.24 -15.09 13.97
C LEU A 33 -10.08 -14.66 12.76
N ASP A 34 -10.31 -13.36 12.62
CA ASP A 34 -10.87 -12.79 11.40
C ASP A 34 -9.85 -12.76 10.25
N GLU A 35 -10.26 -12.34 9.06
CA GLU A 35 -9.41 -12.29 7.86
C GLU A 35 -8.19 -11.37 8.03
N ILE A 36 -8.38 -10.23 8.68
CA ILE A 36 -7.30 -9.24 8.91
C ILE A 36 -6.30 -9.78 9.91
N GLU A 37 -6.76 -10.36 11.02
CA GLU A 37 -5.93 -10.97 12.05
C GLU A 37 -5.09 -12.13 11.47
N ARG A 38 -5.71 -13.00 10.65
CA ARG A 38 -5.01 -14.08 9.94
C ARG A 38 -3.92 -13.55 9.01
N SER A 39 -4.25 -12.53 8.24
CA SER A 39 -3.32 -11.90 7.30
C SER A 39 -2.13 -11.24 8.04
N LYS A 40 -2.41 -10.53 9.14
CA LYS A 40 -1.37 -9.91 9.97
C LYS A 40 -0.46 -10.96 10.62
N LEU A 41 -1.03 -12.05 11.15
CA LEU A 41 -0.27 -13.16 11.73
C LEU A 41 0.71 -13.76 10.72
N TRP A 42 0.22 -14.06 9.50
CA TRP A 42 1.06 -14.63 8.45
C TRP A 42 2.12 -13.65 7.96
N GLN A 43 1.76 -12.39 7.75
CA GLN A 43 2.69 -11.36 7.31
C GLN A 43 3.80 -11.11 8.34
N LYS A 44 3.44 -11.05 9.63
CA LYS A 44 4.41 -10.90 10.72
C LYS A 44 5.38 -12.08 10.78
N ARG A 45 4.90 -13.31 10.62
CA ARG A 45 5.74 -14.51 10.58
C ARG A 45 6.73 -14.48 9.41
N LYS A 46 6.27 -14.09 8.22
CA LYS A 46 7.16 -13.86 7.06
C LYS A 46 8.20 -12.79 7.35
N TYR A 47 7.78 -11.68 7.94
CA TYR A 47 8.67 -10.57 8.26
C TYR A 47 9.78 -10.97 9.24
N ASP A 48 9.42 -11.64 10.32
CA ASP A 48 10.38 -12.08 11.36
C ASP A 48 11.43 -13.08 10.82
N ALA A 49 11.07 -13.83 9.77
CA ALA A 49 11.96 -14.77 9.10
C ALA A 49 12.63 -14.21 7.83
N GLY A 50 12.41 -12.93 7.51
CA GLY A 50 12.97 -12.28 6.32
C GLY A 50 12.34 -12.72 4.99
N TRP A 51 11.11 -13.26 5.00
CA TRP A 51 10.35 -13.68 3.82
C TRP A 51 9.25 -12.71 3.40
N ALA A 52 9.03 -11.65 4.17
CA ALA A 52 8.17 -10.56 3.76
C ALA A 52 8.91 -9.64 2.77
N CYS A 53 8.17 -9.12 1.78
CA CYS A 53 8.70 -8.08 0.88
C CYS A 53 10.10 -8.36 0.32
N ILE A 54 10.37 -9.62 -0.08
CA ILE A 54 11.74 -10.13 -0.35
C ILE A 54 12.53 -9.28 -1.38
N ARG A 55 11.86 -8.57 -2.28
CA ARG A 55 12.48 -7.66 -3.25
C ARG A 55 12.92 -6.31 -2.67
N TRP A 56 12.47 -5.97 -1.47
CA TRP A 56 12.87 -4.70 -0.88
C TRP A 56 14.32 -4.76 -0.41
N PRO A 57 14.97 -3.58 -0.28
CA PRO A 57 16.27 -3.48 0.36
C PRO A 57 16.25 -4.09 1.78
N LYS A 58 17.36 -4.71 2.16
CA LYS A 58 17.50 -5.32 3.50
C LYS A 58 17.30 -4.32 4.63
N GLU A 59 17.73 -3.08 4.42
CA GLU A 59 17.56 -1.98 5.39
C GLU A 59 16.09 -1.70 5.74
N TYR A 60 15.14 -2.05 4.84
CA TYR A 60 13.70 -1.89 5.06
C TYR A 60 12.98 -3.23 5.29
N GLY A 61 13.70 -4.28 5.64
CA GLY A 61 13.12 -5.59 5.98
C GLY A 61 12.91 -6.54 4.82
N GLY A 62 13.49 -6.25 3.64
CA GLY A 62 13.54 -7.16 2.50
C GLY A 62 14.76 -8.08 2.48
N ARG A 63 15.02 -8.73 1.35
CA ARG A 63 16.16 -9.64 1.10
C ARG A 63 17.04 -9.20 -0.06
N ASP A 64 16.75 -8.09 -0.73
CA ASP A 64 17.34 -7.70 -2.04
C ASP A 64 17.14 -8.77 -3.12
N ALA A 65 16.06 -9.54 -3.03
CA ALA A 65 15.79 -10.64 -3.94
C ALA A 65 15.59 -10.17 -5.38
N SER A 66 16.03 -10.98 -6.33
CA SER A 66 15.81 -10.77 -7.76
C SER A 66 14.34 -10.91 -8.17
N ALA A 67 13.99 -10.46 -9.37
CA ALA A 67 12.65 -10.63 -9.91
C ALA A 67 12.28 -12.12 -10.08
N ILE A 68 13.26 -12.95 -10.41
CA ILE A 68 13.08 -14.40 -10.57
C ILE A 68 12.82 -15.07 -9.21
N GLU A 69 13.56 -14.71 -8.17
CA GLU A 69 13.32 -15.22 -6.82
C GLU A 69 11.93 -14.83 -6.31
N GLN A 70 11.42 -13.62 -6.64
CA GLN A 70 10.03 -13.27 -6.33
C GLN A 70 9.02 -14.16 -7.07
N VAL A 71 9.27 -14.50 -8.33
CA VAL A 71 8.40 -15.43 -9.08
C VAL A 71 8.42 -16.82 -8.44
N ILE A 72 9.61 -17.32 -8.08
CA ILE A 72 9.77 -18.60 -7.40
C ILE A 72 9.03 -18.60 -6.05
N TRP A 73 9.20 -17.55 -5.25
CA TRP A 73 8.48 -17.40 -3.99
C TRP A 73 6.96 -17.47 -4.18
N ASN A 74 6.43 -16.70 -5.14
CA ASN A 74 4.99 -16.68 -5.42
C ASN A 74 4.48 -18.04 -5.87
N GLN A 75 5.25 -18.78 -6.68
CA GLN A 75 4.92 -20.13 -7.10
C GLN A 75 4.85 -21.11 -5.92
N GLU A 76 5.82 -21.05 -5.02
CA GLU A 76 5.85 -21.93 -3.85
C GLU A 76 4.76 -21.55 -2.82
N GLU A 77 4.58 -20.25 -2.51
CA GLU A 77 3.54 -19.78 -1.58
C GLU A 77 2.14 -20.13 -2.08
N SER A 78 1.89 -20.07 -3.41
CA SER A 78 0.59 -20.41 -4.01
C SER A 78 0.16 -21.86 -3.84
N ARG A 79 1.05 -22.75 -3.45
CA ARG A 79 0.75 -24.16 -3.14
C ARG A 79 0.05 -24.35 -1.80
N PHE A 80 0.06 -23.32 -0.97
CA PHE A 80 -0.51 -23.33 0.37
C PHE A 80 -1.72 -22.42 0.43
N ASN A 81 -2.66 -22.73 1.31
CA ASN A 81 -3.79 -21.85 1.62
C ASN A 81 -3.36 -20.80 2.66
N ALA A 82 -2.37 -19.98 2.30
CA ALA A 82 -1.83 -18.97 3.19
C ALA A 82 -2.73 -17.70 3.20
N PRO A 83 -2.98 -17.10 4.37
CA PRO A 83 -3.73 -15.84 4.47
C PRO A 83 -2.99 -14.73 3.75
N SER A 84 -3.58 -14.10 2.74
CA SER A 84 -2.93 -13.05 1.94
C SER A 84 -3.95 -12.02 1.46
N GLY A 85 -3.44 -10.94 0.86
CA GLY A 85 -4.26 -10.02 0.06
C GLY A 85 -4.39 -8.60 0.60
N VAL A 86 -4.49 -8.39 1.92
CA VAL A 86 -4.75 -7.05 2.49
C VAL A 86 -3.57 -6.08 2.40
N PHE A 87 -2.36 -6.58 2.16
CA PHE A 87 -1.13 -5.77 2.10
C PHE A 87 -0.70 -5.35 0.69
N ALA A 88 -1.39 -5.84 -0.36
CA ALA A 88 -0.96 -5.66 -1.75
C ALA A 88 -0.75 -4.20 -2.15
N ILE A 89 -1.65 -3.30 -1.74
CA ILE A 89 -1.55 -1.86 -2.04
C ILE A 89 -0.37 -1.23 -1.29
N GLY A 90 -0.23 -1.52 0.00
CA GLY A 90 0.87 -1.02 0.80
C GLY A 90 2.22 -1.46 0.24
N GLN A 91 2.40 -2.75 0.06
CA GLN A 91 3.68 -3.34 -0.36
C GLN A 91 4.00 -3.11 -1.85
N GLY A 92 2.97 -3.09 -2.72
CA GLY A 92 3.15 -2.98 -4.17
C GLY A 92 3.08 -1.56 -4.73
N MET A 93 2.50 -0.60 -4.00
CA MET A 93 2.32 0.78 -4.46
C MET A 93 2.88 1.81 -3.48
N ALA A 94 2.43 1.81 -2.22
CA ALA A 94 2.85 2.82 -1.25
C ALA A 94 4.36 2.73 -0.97
N ALA A 95 4.86 1.56 -0.65
CA ALA A 95 6.26 1.37 -0.30
C ALA A 95 7.25 1.67 -1.44
N PRO A 96 7.06 1.20 -2.68
CA PRO A 96 7.94 1.58 -3.79
C PRO A 96 7.98 3.08 -4.02
N THR A 97 6.82 3.77 -3.91
CA THR A 97 6.75 5.22 -4.03
C THR A 97 7.47 5.89 -2.86
N MET A 98 7.31 5.39 -1.65
CA MET A 98 8.01 5.91 -0.46
C MET A 98 9.53 5.72 -0.58
N MET A 99 10.00 4.54 -0.95
CA MET A 99 11.42 4.27 -1.16
C MET A 99 12.05 5.21 -2.20
N ALA A 100 11.30 5.55 -3.26
CA ALA A 100 11.80 6.41 -4.33
C ALA A 100 11.81 7.91 -3.97
N TRP A 101 10.87 8.38 -3.13
CA TRP A 101 10.56 9.82 -3.04
C TRP A 101 10.45 10.38 -1.63
N ALA A 102 10.21 9.56 -0.61
CA ALA A 102 10.06 10.04 0.76
C ALA A 102 11.40 10.41 1.41
N SER A 103 11.34 11.15 2.51
CA SER A 103 12.49 11.40 3.37
C SER A 103 12.99 10.10 4.02
N GLU A 104 14.25 10.05 4.43
CA GLU A 104 14.77 8.88 5.15
C GLU A 104 14.02 8.67 6.48
N GLU A 105 13.62 9.74 7.15
CA GLU A 105 12.82 9.69 8.36
C GLU A 105 11.48 8.98 8.12
N ASP A 106 10.76 9.34 7.05
CA ASP A 106 9.50 8.70 6.67
C ASP A 106 9.68 7.23 6.29
N LYS A 107 10.76 6.91 5.56
CA LYS A 107 11.07 5.51 5.19
C LYS A 107 11.29 4.65 6.42
N VAL A 108 12.13 5.11 7.35
CA VAL A 108 12.41 4.38 8.61
C VAL A 108 11.15 4.24 9.46
N LYS A 109 10.29 5.25 9.48
CA LYS A 109 9.04 5.25 10.25
C LYS A 109 7.98 4.32 9.68
N HIS A 110 7.81 4.28 8.36
CA HIS A 110 6.65 3.66 7.72
C HIS A 110 6.93 2.34 7.02
N LEU A 111 8.14 2.10 6.48
CA LEU A 111 8.41 0.87 5.74
C LEU A 111 8.44 -0.39 6.63
N PRO A 112 9.08 -0.41 7.81
CA PRO A 112 9.08 -1.60 8.65
C PRO A 112 7.68 -2.03 9.13
N PRO A 113 6.81 -1.12 9.65
CA PRO A 113 5.43 -1.47 10.01
C PRO A 113 4.59 -1.95 8.82
N LEU A 114 4.86 -1.44 7.61
CA LEU A 114 4.21 -1.88 6.38
C LEU A 114 4.70 -3.28 5.96
N ALA A 115 5.99 -3.55 6.05
CA ALA A 115 6.58 -4.84 5.74
C ALA A 115 6.11 -5.94 6.71
N SER A 116 6.04 -5.63 8.01
CA SER A 116 5.58 -6.57 9.05
C SER A 116 4.07 -6.84 9.04
N GLY A 117 3.29 -6.00 8.34
CA GLY A 117 1.83 -6.08 8.35
C GLY A 117 1.18 -5.42 9.57
N GLU A 118 1.92 -4.66 10.36
CA GLU A 118 1.36 -3.84 11.44
C GLU A 118 0.43 -2.77 10.88
N HIS A 119 0.86 -2.07 9.81
CA HIS A 119 0.07 -1.07 9.10
C HIS A 119 -0.48 -1.60 7.78
N ILE A 120 -1.78 -1.43 7.57
CA ILE A 120 -2.47 -1.70 6.30
C ILE A 120 -2.69 -0.38 5.57
N TRP A 121 -2.47 -0.39 4.26
CA TRP A 121 -2.57 0.78 3.41
C TRP A 121 -3.62 0.59 2.32
N CYS A 122 -4.41 1.62 2.03
CA CYS A 122 -5.36 1.65 0.92
C CYS A 122 -5.00 2.70 -0.15
N GLN A 123 -5.74 2.69 -1.27
CA GLN A 123 -5.51 3.59 -2.40
C GLN A 123 -6.71 4.53 -2.60
N LEU A 124 -6.50 5.82 -2.42
CA LEU A 124 -7.51 6.88 -2.47
C LEU A 124 -7.35 7.69 -3.78
N PHE A 125 -7.66 7.09 -4.93
CA PHE A 125 -7.46 7.71 -6.26
C PHE A 125 -8.78 8.08 -6.90
N SER A 126 -9.66 7.11 -7.16
CA SER A 126 -10.91 7.28 -7.90
C SER A 126 -11.89 8.21 -7.20
N GLU A 127 -12.66 8.94 -8.00
CA GLU A 127 -13.73 9.84 -7.55
C GLU A 127 -15.06 9.48 -8.23
N PRO A 128 -16.20 9.91 -7.69
CA PRO A 128 -17.51 9.65 -8.31
C PRO A 128 -17.61 10.14 -9.75
N ALA A 129 -16.87 11.19 -10.09
CA ALA A 129 -16.86 11.79 -11.43
C ALA A 129 -15.85 11.16 -12.39
N GLY A 130 -14.94 10.27 -11.91
CA GLY A 130 -13.93 9.66 -12.77
C GLY A 130 -12.94 8.76 -12.04
N GLY A 131 -12.53 7.71 -12.74
CA GLY A 131 -11.48 6.78 -12.28
C GLY A 131 -10.39 6.63 -13.33
N SER A 132 -10.72 6.22 -14.56
CA SER A 132 -9.74 6.06 -15.66
C SER A 132 -9.06 7.39 -16.04
N ASP A 133 -9.79 8.50 -16.02
CA ASP A 133 -9.18 9.83 -16.13
C ASP A 133 -8.82 10.37 -14.75
N LEU A 134 -7.80 9.78 -14.12
CA LEU A 134 -7.33 10.20 -12.81
C LEU A 134 -6.94 11.68 -12.78
N ALA A 135 -6.38 12.20 -13.86
CA ALA A 135 -5.96 13.59 -13.94
C ALA A 135 -7.13 14.61 -13.91
N ALA A 136 -8.38 14.16 -14.09
CA ALA A 136 -9.56 14.97 -13.94
C ALA A 136 -10.11 15.04 -12.50
N LEU A 137 -9.42 14.46 -11.54
CA LEU A 137 -9.84 14.45 -10.13
C LEU A 137 -10.10 15.88 -9.61
N ARG A 138 -11.07 15.99 -8.69
CA ARG A 138 -11.58 17.26 -8.15
C ARG A 138 -11.28 17.47 -6.67
N THR A 139 -10.90 16.42 -5.94
CA THR A 139 -10.42 16.55 -4.56
C THR A 139 -9.26 17.52 -4.54
N GLN A 140 -9.33 18.55 -3.70
CA GLN A 140 -8.35 19.63 -3.62
C GLN A 140 -7.62 19.58 -2.27
N ALA A 141 -6.36 19.98 -2.28
CA ALA A 141 -5.61 20.31 -1.08
C ALA A 141 -5.13 21.75 -1.16
N LYS A 142 -5.33 22.50 -0.09
CA LYS A 142 -4.85 23.88 0.07
C LYS A 142 -3.95 23.95 1.29
N LYS A 143 -2.83 24.67 1.14
CA LYS A 143 -1.91 24.90 2.24
C LYS A 143 -2.54 25.85 3.27
N ASP A 144 -2.40 25.52 4.56
CA ASP A 144 -2.83 26.32 5.68
C ASP A 144 -1.72 26.32 6.75
N GLY A 145 -0.84 27.31 6.68
CA GLY A 145 0.41 27.30 7.46
C GLY A 145 1.31 26.16 7.05
N ASP A 146 1.67 25.32 8.01
CA ASP A 146 2.48 24.11 7.79
C ASP A 146 1.64 22.88 7.45
N ASP A 147 0.32 22.97 7.51
CA ASP A 147 -0.60 21.90 7.24
C ASP A 147 -1.23 21.99 5.84
N TRP A 148 -1.89 20.91 5.44
CA TRP A 148 -2.73 20.85 4.24
C TRP A 148 -4.18 20.58 4.61
N VAL A 149 -5.07 21.39 4.07
CA VAL A 149 -6.52 21.22 4.17
C VAL A 149 -7.02 20.54 2.91
N ILE A 150 -7.53 19.31 3.06
CA ILE A 150 -8.04 18.52 1.94
C ILE A 150 -9.56 18.51 1.96
N ASN A 151 -10.16 18.77 0.79
CA ASN A 151 -11.60 18.74 0.60
C ASN A 151 -11.96 17.96 -0.67
N GLY A 152 -12.82 16.96 -0.54
CA GLY A 152 -13.25 16.15 -1.67
C GLY A 152 -13.80 14.79 -1.26
N GLN A 153 -13.88 13.89 -2.23
CA GLN A 153 -14.44 12.56 -2.04
C GLN A 153 -13.73 11.55 -2.93
N LYS A 154 -13.35 10.44 -2.32
CA LYS A 154 -12.83 9.26 -3.02
C LYS A 154 -13.84 8.10 -2.95
N ILE A 155 -13.82 7.22 -3.95
CA ILE A 155 -14.74 6.09 -4.05
C ILE A 155 -14.00 4.86 -4.58
N TRP A 156 -14.58 3.70 -4.39
CA TRP A 156 -14.03 2.40 -4.80
C TRP A 156 -12.71 2.06 -4.11
N THR A 157 -12.52 2.56 -2.90
CA THR A 157 -11.31 2.32 -2.12
C THR A 157 -11.40 0.97 -1.41
N SER A 158 -10.69 -0.03 -1.92
CA SER A 158 -10.64 -1.35 -1.31
C SER A 158 -9.99 -1.28 0.07
N GLY A 159 -10.66 -1.85 1.08
CA GLY A 159 -10.12 -2.01 2.42
C GLY A 159 -9.97 -0.74 3.25
N ALA A 160 -10.48 0.43 2.82
CA ALA A 160 -10.30 1.67 3.56
C ALA A 160 -10.83 1.63 5.00
N HIS A 161 -11.83 0.79 5.29
CA HIS A 161 -12.45 0.68 6.62
C HIS A 161 -11.58 -0.04 7.66
N TYR A 162 -10.56 -0.77 7.24
CA TYR A 162 -9.58 -1.40 8.12
C TYR A 162 -8.14 -0.91 7.89
N SER A 163 -7.94 0.03 6.95
CA SER A 163 -6.61 0.58 6.68
C SER A 163 -6.20 1.62 7.71
N ASP A 164 -4.94 1.60 8.08
CA ASP A 164 -4.31 2.60 8.96
C ASP A 164 -3.92 3.84 8.17
N TYR A 165 -3.39 3.63 6.96
CA TYR A 165 -2.92 4.68 6.06
C TYR A 165 -3.48 4.50 4.65
N GLY A 166 -3.35 5.56 3.84
CA GLY A 166 -3.69 5.53 2.43
C GLY A 166 -2.72 6.34 1.57
N ILE A 167 -2.65 5.97 0.31
CA ILE A 167 -2.03 6.78 -0.72
C ILE A 167 -3.11 7.63 -1.37
N LEU A 168 -2.99 8.95 -1.27
CA LEU A 168 -4.00 9.89 -1.69
C LEU A 168 -3.46 10.81 -2.79
N VAL A 169 -4.16 10.89 -3.92
CA VAL A 169 -3.86 11.85 -5.00
C VAL A 169 -4.91 12.93 -5.02
N VAL A 170 -4.47 14.18 -4.97
CA VAL A 170 -5.33 15.37 -4.94
C VAL A 170 -4.78 16.48 -5.84
N ARG A 171 -5.60 17.48 -6.11
CA ARG A 171 -5.22 18.68 -6.84
C ARG A 171 -4.77 19.78 -5.88
N THR A 172 -3.49 20.15 -5.99
CA THR A 172 -2.91 21.26 -5.22
C THR A 172 -2.80 22.54 -6.04
N ASP A 173 -2.68 22.46 -7.37
CA ASP A 173 -2.69 23.62 -8.27
C ASP A 173 -3.72 23.44 -9.39
N PRO A 174 -4.80 24.22 -9.39
CA PRO A 174 -5.83 24.20 -10.44
C PRO A 174 -5.45 25.00 -11.69
N ASN A 175 -4.37 25.80 -11.66
CA ASN A 175 -4.04 26.78 -12.72
C ASN A 175 -3.04 26.21 -13.75
N VAL A 176 -2.52 25.03 -13.52
CA VAL A 176 -1.56 24.36 -14.41
C VAL A 176 -2.21 23.22 -15.20
N ALA A 177 -1.49 22.68 -16.18
CA ALA A 177 -1.96 21.56 -16.97
C ALA A 177 -2.42 20.40 -16.07
N LYS A 178 -3.47 19.71 -16.48
CA LYS A 178 -4.30 18.72 -15.79
C LYS A 178 -3.53 17.82 -14.81
N HIS A 179 -2.47 17.16 -15.28
CA HIS A 179 -1.64 16.23 -14.47
C HIS A 179 -0.52 16.92 -13.68
N LYS A 180 -0.10 18.15 -14.06
CA LYS A 180 0.99 18.87 -13.38
C LYS A 180 0.56 19.48 -12.04
N GLY A 181 -0.75 19.64 -11.82
CA GLY A 181 -1.30 20.20 -10.59
C GLY A 181 -1.69 19.17 -9.53
N LEU A 182 -1.21 17.92 -9.67
CA LEU A 182 -1.50 16.84 -8.75
C LEU A 182 -0.36 16.63 -7.75
N THR A 183 -0.74 16.28 -6.53
CA THR A 183 0.19 15.92 -5.47
C THR A 183 -0.25 14.62 -4.84
N TYR A 184 0.72 13.82 -4.47
CA TYR A 184 0.54 12.54 -3.82
C TYR A 184 0.85 12.68 -2.33
N PHE A 185 -0.04 12.20 -1.48
CA PHE A 185 0.10 12.24 -0.04
C PHE A 185 0.11 10.83 0.55
N PHE A 186 0.93 10.61 1.55
CA PHE A 186 0.75 9.53 2.51
C PHE A 186 -0.22 10.04 3.57
N PHE A 187 -1.33 9.37 3.74
CA PHE A 187 -2.48 9.88 4.46
C PHE A 187 -2.85 8.97 5.63
N ASP A 188 -2.94 9.52 6.84
CA ASP A 188 -3.45 8.80 8.01
C ASP A 188 -4.97 8.70 7.93
N MET A 189 -5.49 7.47 7.83
CA MET A 189 -6.93 7.19 7.74
C MET A 189 -7.69 7.49 9.04
N LYS A 190 -6.98 7.70 10.14
CA LYS A 190 -7.54 8.07 11.45
C LYS A 190 -7.55 9.59 11.68
N SER A 191 -7.10 10.38 10.71
CA SER A 191 -7.11 11.84 10.79
C SER A 191 -8.52 12.39 11.06
N PRO A 192 -8.68 13.44 11.88
CA PRO A 192 -9.96 14.07 12.14
C PRO A 192 -10.65 14.50 10.84
N GLY A 193 -11.94 14.16 10.68
CA GLY A 193 -12.72 14.49 9.50
C GLY A 193 -12.73 13.42 8.40
N VAL A 194 -11.99 12.31 8.53
CA VAL A 194 -12.12 11.14 7.64
C VAL A 194 -13.44 10.43 7.92
N ASP A 195 -14.30 10.34 6.91
CA ASP A 195 -15.56 9.61 6.99
C ASP A 195 -15.53 8.44 5.97
N VAL A 196 -15.42 7.22 6.48
CA VAL A 196 -15.32 6.00 5.68
C VAL A 196 -16.63 5.27 5.68
N LYS A 197 -17.30 5.18 4.51
CA LYS A 197 -18.60 4.51 4.35
C LYS A 197 -18.48 3.29 3.45
N PRO A 198 -18.61 2.06 4.00
CA PRO A 198 -18.58 0.85 3.20
C PRO A 198 -19.72 0.81 2.18
N ILE A 199 -19.42 0.38 0.95
CA ILE A 199 -20.39 0.15 -0.13
C ILE A 199 -20.75 -1.32 -0.15
N LYS A 200 -22.03 -1.65 -0.03
CA LYS A 200 -22.51 -3.02 -0.18
C LYS A 200 -22.43 -3.43 -1.65
N GLN A 201 -21.64 -4.45 -1.93
CA GLN A 201 -21.48 -5.05 -3.25
C GLN A 201 -22.56 -6.10 -3.51
N ILE A 202 -22.75 -6.48 -4.78
CA ILE A 202 -23.71 -7.50 -5.16
C ILE A 202 -23.36 -8.89 -4.57
N SER A 203 -22.07 -9.14 -4.31
CA SER A 203 -21.55 -10.32 -3.60
C SER A 203 -21.97 -10.38 -2.12
N GLY A 204 -22.52 -9.28 -1.57
CA GLY A 204 -22.82 -9.14 -0.15
C GLY A 204 -21.65 -8.56 0.66
N GLU A 205 -20.47 -8.55 0.13
CA GLU A 205 -19.28 -8.00 0.76
C GLU A 205 -19.31 -6.46 0.84
N ARG A 206 -18.43 -5.89 1.69
CA ARG A 206 -18.31 -4.45 1.89
C ARG A 206 -16.84 -3.99 1.79
N ILE A 207 -16.07 -4.62 0.92
CA ILE A 207 -14.63 -4.36 0.75
C ILE A 207 -14.39 -2.96 0.14
N LEU A 208 -15.25 -2.54 -0.79
CA LEU A 208 -15.16 -1.21 -1.42
C LEU A 208 -15.79 -0.16 -0.53
N THR A 209 -15.15 0.98 -0.41
CA THR A 209 -15.62 2.07 0.45
C THR A 209 -15.67 3.40 -0.29
N ARG A 210 -16.53 4.27 0.20
CA ARG A 210 -16.55 5.69 -0.08
C ARG A 210 -15.81 6.39 1.04
N SER A 211 -14.70 7.02 0.75
CA SER A 211 -13.88 7.71 1.72
C SER A 211 -13.90 9.20 1.45
N ILE A 212 -13.97 10.00 2.49
CA ILE A 212 -13.93 11.47 2.46
C ILE A 212 -15.26 12.10 2.00
N SER A 213 -15.96 12.73 2.92
CA SER A 213 -17.17 13.52 2.66
C SER A 213 -16.82 14.91 2.11
N PRO A 214 -17.70 15.57 1.31
CA PRO A 214 -17.45 16.90 0.73
C PRO A 214 -17.21 18.03 1.75
N THR A 215 -17.42 17.78 3.02
CA THR A 215 -17.32 18.78 4.12
C THR A 215 -16.17 18.51 5.08
N CYS A 216 -15.26 17.58 4.77
CA CYS A 216 -14.18 17.23 5.67
C CYS A 216 -12.95 18.07 5.40
N VAL A 217 -12.53 18.79 6.41
CA VAL A 217 -11.27 19.54 6.45
C VAL A 217 -10.24 18.65 7.14
N PHE A 218 -9.17 18.29 6.43
CA PHE A 218 -8.06 17.50 6.98
C PHE A 218 -6.84 18.37 7.12
N ARG A 219 -6.12 18.19 8.21
CA ARG A 219 -4.77 18.72 8.36
C ARG A 219 -3.79 17.57 8.19
N ILE A 220 -2.88 17.69 7.23
CA ILE A 220 -1.77 16.78 7.02
C ILE A 220 -0.50 17.60 7.28
N ALA A 221 0.33 17.11 8.19
CA ALA A 221 1.66 17.68 8.40
C ALA A 221 2.49 17.60 7.10
N ASN A 222 3.31 18.62 6.85
CA ASN A 222 4.15 18.71 5.64
C ASN A 222 5.07 17.50 5.40
N ASP A 223 5.35 16.73 6.45
CA ASP A 223 6.31 15.64 6.44
C ASP A 223 5.90 14.44 5.57
N LEU A 224 4.60 14.32 5.25
CA LEU A 224 4.04 13.23 4.45
C LEU A 224 3.66 13.65 3.02
N VAL A 225 4.19 14.78 2.54
CA VAL A 225 3.88 15.30 1.21
C VAL A 225 5.01 15.03 0.24
N LEU A 226 4.76 14.25 -0.80
CA LEU A 226 5.65 14.16 -1.95
C LEU A 226 5.47 15.41 -2.85
N SER A 227 5.82 16.58 -2.34
CA SER A 227 6.08 17.75 -3.18
C SER A 227 7.56 17.80 -3.46
N GLY A 228 7.95 17.80 -4.74
CA GLY A 228 9.35 18.05 -5.09
C GLY A 228 9.82 19.33 -4.40
N ARG A 229 10.86 19.25 -3.58
CA ARG A 229 11.42 20.36 -2.77
C ARG A 229 11.79 21.61 -3.56
N ASP A 230 11.74 21.59 -4.89
CA ASP A 230 12.15 22.69 -5.78
C ASP A 230 11.05 23.17 -6.72
N GLY A 231 9.78 22.90 -6.45
CA GLY A 231 8.67 23.28 -7.36
C GLY A 231 8.74 22.62 -8.75
N LYS A 232 9.69 21.73 -8.97
CA LYS A 232 9.84 20.94 -10.20
C LYS A 232 9.21 19.57 -9.99
N SER A 233 8.02 19.40 -10.55
CA SER A 233 7.43 18.06 -10.69
C SER A 233 8.40 17.16 -11.45
N ARG A 234 9.01 16.19 -10.76
CA ARG A 234 9.66 15.08 -11.46
C ARG A 234 8.56 14.16 -11.96
N SER A 235 8.45 14.04 -13.26
CA SER A 235 7.59 13.05 -13.91
C SER A 235 8.04 11.66 -13.51
N LEU A 236 7.09 10.80 -13.13
CA LEU A 236 7.34 9.37 -12.97
C LEU A 236 7.89 8.83 -14.31
N PRO A 237 8.93 8.00 -14.32
CA PRO A 237 9.35 7.31 -15.52
C PRO A 237 8.21 6.40 -16.02
N SER A 238 8.00 6.45 -17.32
CA SER A 238 7.04 5.64 -18.06
C SER A 238 7.38 4.15 -18.03
#